data_7a0c1198da40b568b6b54891ca4dc172
#
_entry.id   7a0c1198da40b568b6b54891ca4dc172
#
_cell.length_a   1.000
_cell.length_b   1.000
_cell.length_c   1.000
_cell.angle_alpha   90.00
_cell.angle_beta   90.00
_cell.angle_gamma   90.00
#
_symmetry.space_group_name_H-M   'P 1'
#
loop_
_entity.id
_entity.type
_entity.pdbx_description
1 polymer ?
#
loop_
_entity_poly.entity_id
_entity_poly.type
_entity_poly.pdbx_seq_one_letter_code
_entity_poly.pdbx_strand_id
1 'polypeptide(L)'
;ETWRPSIVAFSNQTFVQNSNFQIMKWMTRKHGFGSYIHWIKAELNEDTVLDSKETLSRMIRISNISKSNFYLQSHVAPSYTVAISQMLQLPGVSGKDNNMILLDYERGKMEQLDQIKENYTLMYASHFDVCVLSTGSKGFGVMGDIHIWVEANQTTNAQLMIVMAYIILGSHDWRKGKATLHVALNESVFESEKNLMQDLIFQGSLPISEANVQFHKVRDNETLNEKICKNSKDADLIMIGFNHHTLDTEFSVQENELKSLCNVLYINSNTTKNFGIDQ
;
A
#
# COMPACT_ATOMS: atom_id res chain seq x y z
N GLU A 1 0.64 -14.53 -18.25
CA GLU A 1 1.60 -13.42 -18.13
C GLU A 1 1.92 -13.18 -16.66
N THR A 2 3.21 -13.10 -16.29
CA THR A 2 3.65 -12.86 -14.91
C THR A 2 3.25 -11.46 -14.46
N TRP A 3 2.57 -11.34 -13.35
CA TRP A 3 2.18 -10.05 -12.77
C TRP A 3 3.40 -9.22 -12.36
N ARG A 4 3.36 -7.95 -12.68
CA ARG A 4 4.34 -6.94 -12.24
C ARG A 4 3.61 -5.67 -11.84
N PRO A 5 4.06 -4.96 -10.79
CA PRO A 5 3.44 -3.70 -10.41
C PRO A 5 3.68 -2.63 -11.48
N SER A 6 2.59 -2.07 -11.99
CA SER A 6 2.56 -0.85 -12.80
C SER A 6 1.73 0.18 -12.02
N ILE A 7 2.44 1.11 -11.34
CA ILE A 7 1.87 1.88 -10.24
C ILE A 7 1.63 3.33 -10.67
N VAL A 8 0.44 3.84 -10.36
CA VAL A 8 0.20 5.28 -10.30
C VAL A 8 0.16 5.70 -8.84
N ALA A 9 1.17 6.42 -8.38
CA ALA A 9 1.18 7.02 -7.06
C ALA A 9 0.66 8.46 -7.12
N PHE A 10 -0.18 8.82 -6.15
CA PHE A 10 -0.83 10.12 -6.10
C PHE A 10 -0.75 10.71 -4.69
N SER A 11 -0.24 11.93 -4.59
CA SER A 11 -0.08 12.62 -3.33
C SER A 11 -0.11 14.14 -3.50
N ASN A 12 -0.63 14.83 -2.50
CA ASN A 12 -0.43 16.28 -2.34
C ASN A 12 0.55 16.60 -1.21
N GLN A 13 1.14 15.57 -0.58
CA GLN A 13 2.02 15.68 0.59
C GLN A 13 3.52 15.52 0.26
N THR A 14 3.90 15.43 -1.00
CA THR A 14 5.26 15.09 -1.48
C THR A 14 6.38 15.85 -0.78
N PHE A 15 6.15 17.13 -0.46
CA PHE A 15 7.16 18.00 0.16
C PHE A 15 7.07 18.10 1.68
N VAL A 16 6.01 17.56 2.26
CA VAL A 16 5.79 17.52 3.71
C VAL A 16 6.13 16.16 4.26
N GLN A 17 5.63 15.13 3.57
CA GLN A 17 5.86 13.72 3.91
C GLN A 17 6.21 12.95 2.63
N ASN A 18 7.43 12.43 2.56
CA ASN A 18 7.90 11.72 1.37
C ASN A 18 7.68 10.20 1.43
N SER A 19 6.87 9.72 2.36
CA SER A 19 6.67 8.28 2.59
C SER A 19 6.08 7.57 1.37
N ASN A 20 5.10 8.18 0.70
CA ASN A 20 4.52 7.65 -0.54
C ASN A 20 5.60 7.56 -1.65
N PHE A 21 6.43 8.59 -1.78
CA PHE A 21 7.55 8.61 -2.71
C PHE A 21 8.59 7.51 -2.43
N GLN A 22 8.84 7.21 -1.14
CA GLN A 22 9.74 6.12 -0.74
C GLN A 22 9.18 4.75 -1.08
N ILE A 23 7.89 4.47 -0.80
CA ILE A 23 7.24 3.21 -1.23
C ILE A 23 7.36 3.06 -2.75
N MET A 24 7.04 4.12 -3.50
CA MET A 24 7.12 4.10 -4.95
C MET A 24 8.54 3.76 -5.44
N LYS A 25 9.56 4.38 -4.84
CA LYS A 25 10.98 4.12 -5.13
C LYS A 25 11.34 2.64 -4.92
N TRP A 26 10.90 2.04 -3.81
CA TRP A 26 11.21 0.64 -3.51
C TRP A 26 10.47 -0.31 -4.46
N MET A 27 9.21 -0.05 -4.75
CA MET A 27 8.37 -0.89 -5.61
C MET A 27 8.81 -0.87 -7.08
N THR A 28 9.34 0.25 -7.59
CA THR A 28 9.67 0.42 -9.01
C THR A 28 11.13 0.14 -9.36
N ARG A 29 12.01 -0.06 -8.38
CA ARG A 29 13.46 -0.13 -8.59
C ARG A 29 13.92 -1.21 -9.57
N LYS A 30 13.37 -2.43 -9.50
CA LYS A 30 13.78 -3.57 -10.32
C LYS A 30 12.63 -4.30 -11.02
N HIS A 31 11.48 -4.34 -10.40
CA HIS A 31 10.39 -5.24 -10.78
C HIS A 31 9.14 -4.51 -11.25
N GLY A 32 9.02 -3.22 -10.97
CA GLY A 32 7.85 -2.41 -11.27
C GLY A 32 8.15 -1.22 -12.17
N PHE A 33 7.07 -0.63 -12.66
CA PHE A 33 7.05 0.62 -13.40
C PHE A 33 6.10 1.57 -12.70
N GLY A 34 6.20 2.86 -12.97
CA GLY A 34 5.16 3.74 -12.47
C GLY A 34 5.37 5.21 -12.71
N SER A 35 4.29 5.93 -12.42
CA SER A 35 4.21 7.37 -12.43
C SER A 35 3.88 7.89 -11.03
N TYR A 36 4.61 8.88 -10.57
CA TYR A 36 4.34 9.59 -9.33
C TYR A 36 3.77 10.97 -9.67
N ILE A 37 2.56 11.24 -9.18
CA ILE A 37 1.81 12.43 -9.49
C ILE A 37 1.64 13.28 -8.24
N HIS A 38 2.17 14.49 -8.28
CA HIS A 38 1.85 15.51 -7.27
C HIS A 38 0.63 16.30 -7.70
N TRP A 39 -0.43 16.28 -6.89
CA TRP A 39 -1.66 16.98 -7.17
C TRP A 39 -1.67 18.37 -6.52
N ILE A 40 -2.00 19.37 -7.33
CA ILE A 40 -2.25 20.75 -6.91
C ILE A 40 -3.76 21.01 -7.00
N LYS A 41 -4.39 21.29 -5.86
CA LYS A 41 -5.82 21.62 -5.81
C LYS A 41 -6.04 23.06 -6.29
N ALA A 42 -6.37 23.21 -7.55
CA ALA A 42 -6.66 24.53 -8.15
C ALA A 42 -7.42 24.35 -9.47
N GLU A 43 -8.04 25.45 -9.91
CA GLU A 43 -8.50 25.57 -11.31
C GLU A 43 -7.30 25.78 -12.25
N LEU A 44 -7.38 25.21 -13.44
CA LEU A 44 -6.32 25.34 -14.43
C LEU A 44 -6.33 26.72 -15.06
N ASN A 45 -5.26 27.49 -14.86
CA ASN A 45 -5.03 28.81 -15.43
C ASN A 45 -3.52 29.05 -15.65
N GLU A 46 -3.12 30.23 -16.15
CA GLU A 46 -1.71 30.53 -16.45
C GLU A 46 -0.81 30.42 -15.20
N ASP A 47 -1.26 30.94 -14.07
CA ASP A 47 -0.49 30.93 -12.82
C ASP A 47 -0.32 29.51 -12.30
N THR A 48 -1.37 28.70 -12.27
CA THR A 48 -1.31 27.32 -11.79
C THR A 48 -0.53 26.39 -12.73
N VAL A 49 -0.44 26.71 -14.01
CA VAL A 49 0.47 26.05 -14.95
C VAL A 49 1.93 26.35 -14.61
N LEU A 50 2.26 27.58 -14.22
CA LEU A 50 3.61 27.93 -13.78
C LEU A 50 3.96 27.22 -12.46
N ASP A 51 3.07 27.23 -11.47
CA ASP A 51 3.21 26.50 -10.21
C ASP A 51 3.44 24.99 -10.44
N SER A 52 2.71 24.42 -11.38
CA SER A 52 2.86 23.01 -11.75
C SER A 52 4.25 22.70 -12.32
N LYS A 53 4.81 23.58 -13.16
CA LYS A 53 6.16 23.44 -13.73
C LYS A 53 7.24 23.57 -12.64
N GLU A 54 7.07 24.52 -11.72
CA GLU A 54 7.98 24.68 -10.60
C GLU A 54 7.95 23.47 -9.65
N THR A 55 6.75 22.99 -9.32
CA THR A 55 6.52 21.77 -8.53
C THR A 55 7.20 20.56 -9.17
N LEU A 56 7.01 20.35 -10.47
CA LEU A 56 7.68 19.27 -11.20
C LEU A 56 9.21 19.39 -11.13
N SER A 57 9.74 20.60 -11.30
CA SER A 57 11.18 20.86 -11.19
C SER A 57 11.73 20.53 -9.81
N ARG A 58 10.99 20.81 -8.73
CA ARG A 58 11.35 20.42 -7.36
C ARG A 58 11.34 18.91 -7.19
N MET A 59 10.33 18.20 -7.71
CA MET A 59 10.25 16.74 -7.64
C MET A 59 11.39 16.07 -8.40
N ILE A 60 11.77 16.59 -9.57
CA ILE A 60 12.92 16.09 -10.36
C ILE A 60 14.21 16.17 -9.54
N ARG A 61 14.44 17.28 -8.81
CA ARG A 61 15.62 17.40 -7.93
C ARG A 61 15.63 16.32 -6.84
N ILE A 62 14.50 16.07 -6.19
CA ILE A 62 14.37 15.01 -5.16
C ILE A 62 14.62 13.64 -5.78
N SER A 63 14.04 13.37 -6.95
CA SER A 63 14.21 12.11 -7.67
C SER A 63 15.69 11.84 -8.05
N ASN A 64 16.39 12.86 -8.54
CA ASN A 64 17.81 12.73 -8.90
C ASN A 64 18.67 12.42 -7.67
N ILE A 65 18.42 13.09 -6.54
CA ILE A 65 19.15 12.84 -5.28
C ILE A 65 18.86 11.41 -4.78
N SER A 66 17.62 10.96 -4.84
CA SER A 66 17.19 9.64 -4.36
C SER A 66 17.44 8.50 -5.36
N LYS A 67 17.88 8.80 -6.59
CA LYS A 67 18.07 7.84 -7.70
C LYS A 67 16.82 7.02 -7.97
N SER A 68 15.68 7.70 -8.10
CA SER A 68 14.38 7.07 -8.35
C SER A 68 14.17 6.79 -9.84
N ASN A 69 13.48 5.69 -10.17
CA ASN A 69 13.27 5.18 -11.52
C ASN A 69 11.80 5.19 -11.94
N PHE A 70 11.06 6.22 -11.59
CA PHE A 70 9.66 6.37 -12.00
C PHE A 70 9.44 7.75 -12.63
N TYR A 71 8.39 7.87 -13.41
CA TYR A 71 8.03 9.12 -14.05
C TYR A 71 7.37 10.07 -13.06
N LEU A 72 7.66 11.35 -13.21
CA LEU A 72 7.16 12.41 -12.35
C LEU A 72 6.21 13.30 -13.14
N GLN A 73 5.07 13.60 -12.52
CA GLN A 73 4.09 14.52 -13.08
C GLN A 73 3.58 15.45 -11.97
N SER A 74 3.29 16.69 -12.34
CA SER A 74 2.52 17.61 -11.52
C SER A 74 1.18 17.83 -12.20
N HIS A 75 0.10 17.68 -11.46
CA HIS A 75 -1.26 17.69 -12.00
C HIS A 75 -2.11 18.72 -11.26
N VAL A 76 -2.77 19.60 -12.03
CA VAL A 76 -3.69 20.60 -11.49
C VAL A 76 -5.12 20.12 -11.70
N ALA A 77 -5.90 20.02 -10.63
CA ALA A 77 -7.31 19.67 -10.72
C ALA A 77 -8.09 20.31 -9.57
N PRO A 78 -9.35 20.73 -9.80
CA PRO A 78 -10.16 21.46 -8.82
C PRO A 78 -10.62 20.62 -7.64
N SER A 79 -10.71 19.30 -7.82
CA SER A 79 -11.14 18.39 -6.76
C SER A 79 -10.39 17.07 -6.80
N TYR A 80 -10.39 16.36 -5.69
CA TYR A 80 -9.81 15.02 -5.56
C TYR A 80 -10.43 14.03 -6.56
N THR A 81 -11.77 14.04 -6.69
CA THR A 81 -12.49 13.16 -7.62
C THR A 81 -12.11 13.41 -9.08
N VAL A 82 -11.96 14.67 -9.49
CA VAL A 82 -11.51 15.01 -10.85
C VAL A 82 -10.08 14.48 -11.06
N ALA A 83 -9.19 14.71 -10.12
CA ALA A 83 -7.82 14.23 -10.20
C ALA A 83 -7.72 12.72 -10.29
N ILE A 84 -8.44 11.97 -9.43
CA ILE A 84 -8.50 10.49 -9.47
C ILE A 84 -9.05 10.00 -10.80
N SER A 85 -10.17 10.59 -11.28
CA SER A 85 -10.78 10.20 -12.56
C SER A 85 -9.82 10.36 -13.75
N GLN A 86 -9.01 11.40 -13.75
CA GLN A 86 -8.00 11.63 -14.80
C GLN A 86 -6.85 10.64 -14.68
N MET A 87 -6.41 10.33 -13.45
CA MET A 87 -5.31 9.39 -13.21
C MET A 87 -5.64 7.95 -13.62
N LEU A 88 -6.86 7.50 -13.36
CA LEU A 88 -7.31 6.15 -13.73
C LEU A 88 -7.30 5.91 -15.25
N GLN A 89 -7.27 6.98 -16.04
CA GLN A 89 -7.22 6.94 -17.50
C GLN A 89 -5.81 7.13 -18.08
N LEU A 90 -4.78 7.32 -17.22
CA LEU A 90 -3.42 7.47 -17.70
C LEU A 90 -2.88 6.15 -18.25
N PRO A 91 -2.27 6.16 -19.44
CA PRO A 91 -1.63 4.97 -19.97
C PRO A 91 -0.45 4.56 -19.09
N GLY A 92 -0.23 3.26 -19.00
CA GLY A 92 0.93 2.72 -18.30
C GLY A 92 2.23 3.03 -19.04
N VAL A 93 3.29 3.27 -18.28
CA VAL A 93 4.61 3.68 -18.79
C VAL A 93 5.31 2.61 -19.63
N SER A 94 5.00 1.34 -19.38
CA SER A 94 5.65 0.19 -20.02
C SER A 94 4.93 -0.31 -21.28
N GLY A 95 3.96 0.43 -21.81
CA GLY A 95 3.06 -0.04 -22.87
C GLY A 95 2.01 -1.03 -22.39
N LYS A 96 1.89 -1.24 -21.08
CA LYS A 96 0.84 -2.00 -20.39
C LYS A 96 0.04 -1.04 -19.52
N ASP A 97 -1.21 -1.39 -19.25
CA ASP A 97 -2.05 -0.60 -18.36
C ASP A 97 -1.49 -0.57 -16.94
N ASN A 98 -1.78 0.52 -16.24
CA ASN A 98 -1.52 0.57 -14.80
C ASN A 98 -2.46 -0.40 -14.09
N ASN A 99 -1.95 -1.09 -13.07
CA ASN A 99 -2.70 -2.11 -12.31
C ASN A 99 -2.78 -1.83 -10.81
N MET A 100 -2.08 -0.81 -10.34
CA MET A 100 -2.05 -0.45 -8.92
C MET A 100 -2.10 1.06 -8.75
N ILE A 101 -2.92 1.52 -7.81
CA ILE A 101 -2.94 2.91 -7.36
C ILE A 101 -2.40 2.99 -5.93
N LEU A 102 -1.50 3.93 -5.67
CA LEU A 102 -0.92 4.18 -4.36
C LEU A 102 -1.28 5.59 -3.91
N LEU A 103 -2.08 5.67 -2.87
CA LEU A 103 -2.56 6.90 -2.25
C LEU A 103 -1.94 7.06 -0.88
N ASP A 104 -1.93 8.27 -0.34
CA ASP A 104 -1.52 8.52 1.04
C ASP A 104 -2.42 9.54 1.75
N TYR A 105 -2.42 9.43 3.06
CA TYR A 105 -2.99 10.44 3.95
C TYR A 105 -2.17 10.50 5.25
N GLU A 106 -2.20 11.67 5.88
CA GLU A 106 -1.61 11.86 7.19
C GLU A 106 -2.56 11.31 8.26
N ARG A 107 -2.05 10.41 9.10
CA ARG A 107 -2.85 9.79 10.17
C ARG A 107 -3.45 10.85 11.09
N GLY A 108 -4.77 10.77 11.28
CA GLY A 108 -5.54 11.77 12.02
C GLY A 108 -6.13 12.88 11.14
N LYS A 109 -5.82 12.95 9.85
CA LYS A 109 -6.46 13.87 8.90
C LYS A 109 -7.64 13.20 8.22
N MET A 110 -8.77 13.12 8.91
CA MET A 110 -9.96 12.39 8.44
C MET A 110 -10.47 12.90 7.10
N GLU A 111 -10.39 14.21 6.82
CA GLU A 111 -10.80 14.76 5.53
C GLU A 111 -10.04 14.13 4.35
N GLN A 112 -8.74 13.85 4.50
CA GLN A 112 -7.95 13.20 3.46
C GLN A 112 -8.39 11.75 3.26
N LEU A 113 -8.66 11.04 4.36
CA LEU A 113 -9.15 9.67 4.32
C LEU A 113 -10.55 9.59 3.71
N ASP A 114 -11.46 10.51 4.06
CA ASP A 114 -12.82 10.56 3.52
C ASP A 114 -12.80 10.78 1.99
N GLN A 115 -11.92 11.64 1.47
CA GLN A 115 -11.72 11.81 0.04
C GLN A 115 -11.31 10.50 -0.66
N ILE A 116 -10.46 9.69 -0.03
CA ILE A 116 -10.06 8.38 -0.55
C ILE A 116 -11.27 7.43 -0.56
N LYS A 117 -12.02 7.37 0.55
CA LYS A 117 -13.20 6.50 0.68
C LYS A 117 -14.28 6.83 -0.35
N GLU A 118 -14.60 8.12 -0.53
CA GLU A 118 -15.58 8.59 -1.50
C GLU A 118 -15.25 8.17 -2.95
N ASN A 119 -13.96 8.03 -3.26
CA ASN A 119 -13.49 7.67 -4.60
C ASN A 119 -13.09 6.19 -4.75
N TYR A 120 -13.19 5.40 -3.69
CA TYR A 120 -12.76 4.00 -3.72
C TYR A 120 -13.50 3.16 -4.76
N THR A 121 -14.83 3.31 -4.85
CA THR A 121 -15.66 2.56 -5.81
C THR A 121 -15.21 2.79 -7.25
N LEU A 122 -14.77 4.02 -7.58
CA LEU A 122 -14.25 4.35 -8.91
C LEU A 122 -12.95 3.60 -9.22
N MET A 123 -12.04 3.55 -8.26
CA MET A 123 -10.77 2.82 -8.38
C MET A 123 -11.00 1.31 -8.49
N TYR A 124 -11.89 0.78 -7.66
CA TYR A 124 -12.25 -0.64 -7.67
C TYR A 124 -12.90 -1.07 -9.00
N ALA A 125 -13.84 -0.27 -9.51
CA ALA A 125 -14.51 -0.52 -10.79
C ALA A 125 -13.55 -0.42 -11.99
N SER A 126 -12.46 0.33 -11.84
CA SER A 126 -11.40 0.45 -12.86
C SER A 126 -10.35 -0.68 -12.75
N HIS A 127 -10.60 -1.71 -11.94
CA HIS A 127 -9.75 -2.90 -11.76
C HIS A 127 -8.35 -2.64 -11.21
N PHE A 128 -8.15 -1.55 -10.47
CA PHE A 128 -6.89 -1.29 -9.79
C PHE A 128 -6.79 -2.06 -8.46
N ASP A 129 -5.62 -2.56 -8.16
CA ASP A 129 -5.24 -2.85 -6.77
C ASP A 129 -5.09 -1.53 -6.04
N VAL A 130 -5.74 -1.38 -4.90
CA VAL A 130 -5.75 -0.13 -4.15
C VAL A 130 -4.84 -0.24 -2.93
N CYS A 131 -3.84 0.63 -2.88
CA CYS A 131 -2.92 0.78 -1.77
C CYS A 131 -3.09 2.16 -1.14
N VAL A 132 -3.32 2.21 0.17
CA VAL A 132 -3.51 3.45 0.93
C VAL A 132 -2.51 3.50 2.07
N LEU A 133 -1.59 4.44 2.01
CA LEU A 133 -0.56 4.64 3.02
C LEU A 133 -1.01 5.62 4.09
N SER A 134 -1.25 5.12 5.31
CA SER A 134 -1.44 5.93 6.52
C SER A 134 -0.08 6.32 7.08
N THR A 135 0.28 7.58 7.00
CA THR A 135 1.59 8.07 7.45
C THR A 135 1.57 8.46 8.92
N GLY A 136 2.42 7.84 9.69
CA GLY A 136 2.59 8.10 11.12
C GLY A 136 3.90 8.84 11.43
N SER A 137 4.03 9.34 12.66
CA SER A 137 5.21 10.10 13.12
C SER A 137 6.51 9.29 13.12
N LYS A 138 6.44 7.96 13.26
CA LYS A 138 7.62 7.07 13.21
C LYS A 138 8.15 6.81 11.79
N GLY A 139 7.36 7.13 10.75
CA GLY A 139 7.71 6.81 9.37
C GLY A 139 8.00 5.31 9.17
N PHE A 140 9.10 4.99 8.49
CA PHE A 140 9.57 3.62 8.22
C PHE A 140 10.71 3.17 9.17
N GLY A 141 10.86 3.79 10.32
CA GLY A 141 11.82 3.39 11.35
C GLY A 141 13.23 3.15 10.83
N VAL A 142 13.79 1.99 11.17
CA VAL A 142 15.14 1.56 10.73
C VAL A 142 15.11 0.66 9.50
N MET A 143 13.92 0.43 8.91
CA MET A 143 13.72 -0.43 7.73
C MET A 143 14.17 -1.90 7.96
N GLY A 144 13.84 -2.43 9.13
CA GLY A 144 14.19 -3.78 9.56
C GLY A 144 13.03 -4.78 9.41
N ASP A 145 11.84 -4.44 9.91
CA ASP A 145 10.75 -5.39 10.03
C ASP A 145 9.49 -4.94 9.29
N ILE A 146 9.01 -5.80 8.36
CA ILE A 146 7.72 -5.66 7.69
C ILE A 146 6.76 -6.69 8.28
N HIS A 147 5.67 -6.23 8.91
CA HIS A 147 4.62 -7.09 9.42
C HIS A 147 3.41 -7.07 8.47
N ILE A 148 3.00 -8.25 8.01
CA ILE A 148 1.87 -8.43 7.10
C ILE A 148 0.73 -9.08 7.89
N TRP A 149 -0.40 -8.40 8.02
CA TRP A 149 -1.56 -8.88 8.77
C TRP A 149 -2.69 -9.28 7.83
N VAL A 150 -3.17 -10.51 8.00
CA VAL A 150 -4.27 -11.08 7.22
C VAL A 150 -5.24 -11.87 8.11
N GLU A 151 -6.49 -11.91 7.70
CA GLU A 151 -7.49 -12.85 8.18
C GLU A 151 -7.60 -14.05 7.21
N ALA A 152 -8.15 -15.16 7.67
CA ALA A 152 -8.19 -16.42 6.89
C ALA A 152 -8.84 -16.28 5.50
N ASN A 153 -9.82 -15.39 5.35
CA ASN A 153 -10.58 -15.18 4.12
C ASN A 153 -9.91 -14.20 3.14
N GLN A 154 -8.73 -13.65 3.46
CA GLN A 154 -8.06 -12.61 2.68
C GLN A 154 -6.86 -13.14 1.87
N THR A 155 -6.96 -14.34 1.30
CA THR A 155 -5.84 -14.99 0.60
C THR A 155 -5.29 -14.17 -0.56
N THR A 156 -6.15 -13.50 -1.33
CA THR A 156 -5.74 -12.66 -2.48
C THR A 156 -4.95 -11.44 -2.02
N ASN A 157 -5.39 -10.78 -0.92
CA ASN A 157 -4.63 -9.70 -0.30
C ASN A 157 -3.30 -10.19 0.25
N ALA A 158 -3.28 -11.38 0.90
CA ALA A 158 -2.08 -11.99 1.43
C ALA A 158 -1.02 -12.19 0.36
N GLN A 159 -1.40 -12.79 -0.79
CA GLN A 159 -0.49 -13.00 -1.92
C GLN A 159 0.14 -11.69 -2.40
N LEU A 160 -0.68 -10.66 -2.62
CA LEU A 160 -0.19 -9.36 -3.09
C LEU A 160 0.74 -8.71 -2.06
N MET A 161 0.36 -8.68 -0.78
CA MET A 161 1.15 -8.10 0.30
C MET A 161 2.50 -8.79 0.47
N ILE A 162 2.55 -10.12 0.41
CA ILE A 162 3.79 -10.89 0.49
C ILE A 162 4.73 -10.52 -0.65
N VAL A 163 4.23 -10.49 -1.89
CA VAL A 163 5.04 -10.11 -3.05
C VAL A 163 5.53 -8.66 -2.95
N MET A 164 4.68 -7.72 -2.54
CA MET A 164 5.07 -6.33 -2.31
C MET A 164 6.16 -6.23 -1.24
N ALA A 165 6.03 -6.95 -0.13
CA ALA A 165 7.03 -6.97 0.92
C ALA A 165 8.40 -7.46 0.40
N TYR A 166 8.43 -8.52 -0.39
CA TYR A 166 9.68 -9.01 -0.99
C TYR A 166 10.28 -8.04 -2.02
N ILE A 167 9.45 -7.34 -2.80
CA ILE A 167 9.93 -6.28 -3.70
C ILE A 167 10.60 -5.16 -2.88
N ILE A 168 9.99 -4.73 -1.77
CA ILE A 168 10.52 -3.72 -0.87
C ILE A 168 11.82 -4.19 -0.22
N LEU A 169 11.87 -5.42 0.31
CA LEU A 169 13.07 -6.02 0.89
C LEU A 169 14.22 -6.17 -0.12
N GLY A 170 13.92 -6.28 -1.42
CA GLY A 170 14.90 -6.28 -2.50
C GLY A 170 15.59 -4.92 -2.70
N SER A 171 15.15 -3.85 -2.05
CA SER A 171 15.81 -2.54 -2.10
C SER A 171 17.01 -2.49 -1.15
N HIS A 172 17.98 -1.61 -1.47
CA HIS A 172 19.16 -1.42 -0.63
C HIS A 172 18.82 -0.90 0.78
N ASP A 173 17.76 -0.10 0.89
CA ASP A 173 17.34 0.54 2.14
C ASP A 173 16.87 -0.53 3.15
N TRP A 174 16.27 -1.62 2.66
CA TRP A 174 15.73 -2.75 3.43
C TRP A 174 16.64 -4.01 3.44
N ARG A 175 17.91 -3.90 3.08
CA ARG A 175 18.82 -5.05 2.89
C ARG A 175 19.00 -5.98 4.11
N LYS A 176 18.70 -5.50 5.31
CA LYS A 176 18.72 -6.27 6.55
C LYS A 176 17.33 -6.60 7.06
N GLY A 177 16.32 -6.23 6.28
CA GLY A 177 14.93 -6.41 6.65
C GLY A 177 14.45 -7.84 6.50
N LYS A 178 13.37 -8.14 7.20
CA LYS A 178 12.59 -9.38 7.07
C LYS A 178 11.10 -9.06 6.99
N ALA A 179 10.33 -10.00 6.42
CA ALA A 179 8.88 -9.93 6.43
C ALA A 179 8.32 -11.07 7.28
N THR A 180 7.33 -10.77 8.09
CA THR A 180 6.60 -11.74 8.90
C THR A 180 5.11 -11.66 8.56
N LEU A 181 4.52 -12.80 8.22
CA LEU A 181 3.09 -12.94 8.02
C LEU A 181 2.42 -13.26 9.34
N HIS A 182 1.56 -12.40 9.79
CA HIS A 182 0.71 -12.58 10.96
C HIS A 182 -0.70 -12.94 10.50
N VAL A 183 -1.13 -14.16 10.82
CA VAL A 183 -2.46 -14.66 10.45
C VAL A 183 -3.35 -14.61 11.68
N ALA A 184 -4.38 -13.77 11.63
CA ALA A 184 -5.36 -13.64 12.70
C ALA A 184 -6.53 -14.58 12.43
N LEU A 185 -6.79 -15.50 13.35
CA LEU A 185 -7.80 -16.55 13.24
C LEU A 185 -8.73 -16.52 14.44
N ASN A 186 -10.03 -16.70 14.20
CA ASN A 186 -10.99 -16.80 15.30
C ASN A 186 -10.71 -18.04 16.16
N GLU A 187 -10.78 -17.90 17.48
CA GLU A 187 -10.46 -18.97 18.44
C GLU A 187 -11.33 -20.22 18.21
N SER A 188 -12.59 -20.06 17.79
CA SER A 188 -13.55 -21.16 17.60
C SER A 188 -13.19 -22.09 16.43
N VAL A 189 -12.50 -21.58 15.40
CA VAL A 189 -12.13 -22.31 14.18
C VAL A 189 -10.62 -22.35 13.96
N PHE A 190 -9.84 -22.01 14.98
CA PHE A 190 -8.40 -21.79 14.89
C PHE A 190 -7.64 -22.94 14.25
N GLU A 191 -7.85 -24.19 14.69
CA GLU A 191 -7.08 -25.33 14.19
C GLU A 191 -7.42 -25.67 12.73
N SER A 192 -8.70 -25.55 12.34
CA SER A 192 -9.12 -25.82 10.96
C SER A 192 -8.60 -24.77 9.97
N GLU A 193 -8.71 -23.49 10.33
CA GLU A 193 -8.21 -22.39 9.49
C GLU A 193 -6.68 -22.33 9.44
N LYS A 194 -6.01 -22.65 10.56
CA LYS A 194 -4.56 -22.76 10.62
C LYS A 194 -4.05 -23.84 9.64
N ASN A 195 -4.66 -25.04 9.66
CA ASN A 195 -4.29 -26.11 8.76
C ASN A 195 -4.48 -25.70 7.31
N LEU A 196 -5.61 -25.04 6.97
CA LEU A 196 -5.86 -24.54 5.63
C LEU A 196 -4.79 -23.55 5.18
N MET A 197 -4.40 -22.62 6.04
CA MET A 197 -3.35 -21.64 5.72
C MET A 197 -1.98 -22.29 5.57
N GLN A 198 -1.66 -23.31 6.38
CA GLN A 198 -0.43 -24.10 6.23
C GLN A 198 -0.40 -24.86 4.92
N ASP A 199 -1.52 -25.45 4.50
CA ASP A 199 -1.64 -26.12 3.19
C ASP A 199 -1.41 -25.12 2.03
N LEU A 200 -1.96 -23.91 2.09
CA LEU A 200 -1.72 -22.87 1.09
C LEU A 200 -0.24 -22.45 1.00
N ILE A 201 0.44 -22.39 2.14
CA ILE A 201 1.89 -22.10 2.20
C ILE A 201 2.67 -23.28 1.61
N PHE A 202 2.36 -24.50 2.00
CA PHE A 202 3.03 -25.70 1.53
C PHE A 202 2.85 -25.91 0.02
N GLN A 203 1.68 -25.63 -0.52
CA GLN A 203 1.38 -25.69 -1.96
C GLN A 203 2.00 -24.52 -2.76
N GLY A 204 2.66 -23.57 -2.11
CA GLY A 204 3.24 -22.40 -2.77
C GLY A 204 2.22 -21.32 -3.18
N SER A 205 0.94 -21.49 -2.82
CA SER A 205 -0.10 -20.49 -3.09
C SER A 205 0.15 -19.18 -2.32
N LEU A 206 0.77 -19.28 -1.14
CA LEU A 206 1.33 -18.13 -0.41
C LEU A 206 2.86 -18.23 -0.47
N PRO A 207 3.54 -17.32 -1.18
CA PRO A 207 4.98 -17.41 -1.41
C PRO A 207 5.80 -16.91 -0.20
N ILE A 208 5.63 -17.57 0.95
CA ILE A 208 6.35 -17.26 2.20
C ILE A 208 6.79 -18.55 2.89
N SER A 209 7.94 -18.50 3.56
CA SER A 209 8.42 -19.64 4.35
C SER A 209 7.61 -19.76 5.66
N GLU A 210 7.29 -20.97 6.06
CA GLU A 210 6.61 -21.27 7.35
C GLU A 210 7.31 -20.63 8.55
N ALA A 211 8.64 -20.56 8.53
CA ALA A 211 9.44 -19.92 9.58
C ALA A 211 9.14 -18.41 9.76
N ASN A 212 8.54 -17.78 8.75
CA ASN A 212 8.17 -16.37 8.76
C ASN A 212 6.66 -16.16 8.96
N VAL A 213 5.95 -17.17 9.47
CA VAL A 213 4.50 -17.10 9.71
C VAL A 213 4.20 -17.23 11.19
N GLN A 214 3.33 -16.37 11.68
CA GLN A 214 2.84 -16.38 13.07
C GLN A 214 1.31 -16.43 13.08
N PHE A 215 0.75 -17.39 13.78
CA PHE A 215 -0.70 -17.54 13.95
C PHE A 215 -1.15 -16.93 15.27
N HIS A 216 -2.18 -16.11 15.22
CA HIS A 216 -2.75 -15.43 16.38
C HIS A 216 -4.21 -15.81 16.58
N LYS A 217 -4.54 -16.28 17.77
CA LYS A 217 -5.94 -16.49 18.17
C LYS A 217 -6.58 -15.14 18.48
N VAL A 218 -7.71 -14.87 17.86
CA VAL A 218 -8.56 -13.72 18.15
C VAL A 218 -9.81 -14.21 18.85
N ARG A 219 -10.04 -13.73 20.08
CA ARG A 219 -11.24 -14.04 20.84
C ARG A 219 -12.37 -13.10 20.49
N ASP A 220 -13.60 -13.48 20.77
CA ASP A 220 -14.79 -12.67 20.47
C ASP A 220 -14.78 -11.27 21.15
N ASN A 221 -14.03 -11.10 22.22
CA ASN A 221 -13.85 -9.85 22.94
C ASN A 221 -12.57 -9.08 22.57
N GLU A 222 -11.78 -9.56 21.62
CA GLU A 222 -10.55 -8.93 21.12
C GLU A 222 -10.74 -8.46 19.69
N THR A 223 -10.15 -7.32 19.35
CA THR A 223 -10.13 -6.82 17.98
C THR A 223 -8.83 -7.20 17.27
N LEU A 224 -8.87 -7.25 15.92
CA LEU A 224 -7.66 -7.40 15.11
C LEU A 224 -6.65 -6.28 15.42
N ASN A 225 -7.12 -5.07 15.64
CA ASN A 225 -6.28 -3.91 15.92
C ASN A 225 -5.53 -4.02 17.24
N GLU A 226 -6.15 -4.56 18.28
CA GLU A 226 -5.47 -4.85 19.55
C GLU A 226 -4.33 -5.84 19.35
N LYS A 227 -4.53 -6.86 18.49
CA LYS A 227 -3.47 -7.82 18.15
C LYS A 227 -2.34 -7.15 17.37
N ILE A 228 -2.67 -6.31 16.38
CA ILE A 228 -1.69 -5.54 15.61
C ILE A 228 -0.88 -4.64 16.53
N CYS A 229 -1.55 -3.85 17.37
CA CYS A 229 -0.90 -2.93 18.32
C CYS A 229 0.03 -3.65 19.31
N LYS A 230 -0.34 -4.84 19.74
CA LYS A 230 0.46 -5.63 20.67
C LYS A 230 1.71 -6.23 20.02
N ASN A 231 1.58 -6.76 18.79
CA ASN A 231 2.61 -7.57 18.16
C ASN A 231 3.45 -6.81 17.11
N SER A 232 3.08 -5.57 16.77
CA SER A 232 3.77 -4.80 15.74
C SER A 232 4.34 -3.47 16.22
N LYS A 233 4.61 -3.33 17.52
CA LYS A 233 5.21 -2.12 18.11
C LYS A 233 6.57 -1.77 17.53
N ASP A 234 7.34 -2.79 17.20
CA ASP A 234 8.70 -2.69 16.67
C ASP A 234 8.78 -2.83 15.15
N ALA A 235 7.63 -2.95 14.48
CA ALA A 235 7.59 -2.98 13.03
C ALA A 235 7.96 -1.61 12.45
N ASP A 236 8.59 -1.64 11.27
CA ASP A 236 8.97 -0.45 10.50
C ASP A 236 8.00 -0.16 9.34
N LEU A 237 7.29 -1.19 8.90
CA LEU A 237 6.14 -1.09 8.00
C LEU A 237 5.12 -2.17 8.38
N ILE A 238 3.86 -1.78 8.50
CA ILE A 238 2.74 -2.70 8.68
C ILE A 238 1.91 -2.71 7.41
N MET A 239 1.59 -3.89 6.91
CA MET A 239 0.66 -4.09 5.79
C MET A 239 -0.60 -4.76 6.30
N ILE A 240 -1.77 -4.23 5.94
CA ILE A 240 -3.07 -4.75 6.38
C ILE A 240 -3.96 -4.92 5.14
N GLY A 241 -4.49 -6.12 4.97
CA GLY A 241 -5.50 -6.36 3.94
C GLY A 241 -6.84 -5.75 4.33
N PHE A 242 -7.57 -5.18 3.37
CA PHE A 242 -8.95 -4.72 3.57
C PHE A 242 -9.85 -5.16 2.42
N ASN A 243 -11.16 -5.13 2.64
CA ASN A 243 -12.17 -5.47 1.66
C ASN A 243 -13.05 -4.27 1.32
N HIS A 244 -13.66 -4.28 0.14
CA HIS A 244 -14.59 -3.24 -0.28
C HIS A 244 -15.76 -3.03 0.72
N HIS A 245 -16.24 -4.11 1.34
CA HIS A 245 -17.36 -4.06 2.29
C HIS A 245 -16.98 -3.54 3.68
N THR A 246 -15.71 -3.54 4.03
CA THR A 246 -15.22 -3.17 5.37
C THR A 246 -14.54 -1.80 5.39
N LEU A 247 -14.50 -1.12 4.24
CA LEU A 247 -13.78 0.14 4.08
C LEU A 247 -14.20 1.20 5.11
N ASP A 248 -15.50 1.36 5.37
CA ASP A 248 -16.01 2.39 6.27
C ASP A 248 -15.79 2.06 7.74
N THR A 249 -15.87 0.79 8.11
CA THR A 249 -15.76 0.33 9.49
C THR A 249 -14.30 0.12 9.91
N GLU A 250 -13.50 -0.49 9.08
CA GLU A 250 -12.11 -0.82 9.41
C GLU A 250 -11.23 0.43 9.49
N PHE A 251 -11.31 1.34 8.52
CA PHE A 251 -10.48 2.53 8.51
C PHE A 251 -10.78 3.52 9.63
N SER A 252 -12.03 3.69 10.05
CA SER A 252 -12.43 4.70 11.03
C SER A 252 -12.04 4.31 12.46
N VAL A 253 -12.13 3.04 12.81
CA VAL A 253 -11.78 2.53 14.14
C VAL A 253 -10.26 2.37 14.29
N GLN A 254 -9.61 1.89 13.23
CA GLN A 254 -8.17 1.60 13.23
C GLN A 254 -7.29 2.85 13.43
N GLU A 255 -7.72 4.00 12.94
CA GLU A 255 -6.96 5.26 13.01
C GLU A 255 -6.54 5.64 14.44
N ASN A 256 -7.46 5.55 15.40
CA ASN A 256 -7.18 5.95 16.78
C ASN A 256 -6.29 4.96 17.53
N GLU A 257 -6.43 3.68 17.25
CA GLU A 257 -5.70 2.60 17.92
C GLU A 257 -4.26 2.51 17.39
N LEU A 258 -4.04 2.75 16.11
CA LEU A 258 -2.73 2.62 15.45
C LEU A 258 -1.83 3.87 15.56
N LYS A 259 -2.24 4.91 16.31
CA LYS A 259 -1.51 6.20 16.40
C LYS A 259 -0.04 6.07 16.77
N SER A 260 0.32 5.09 17.59
CA SER A 260 1.68 4.91 18.11
C SER A 260 2.58 4.05 17.20
N LEU A 261 2.04 3.50 16.12
CA LEU A 261 2.75 2.60 15.21
C LEU A 261 3.47 3.36 14.09
N CYS A 262 4.34 2.64 13.38
CA CYS A 262 4.99 3.09 12.14
C CYS A 262 3.96 3.37 11.02
N ASN A 263 4.43 3.62 9.81
CA ASN A 263 3.55 3.73 8.64
C ASN A 263 2.78 2.43 8.42
N VAL A 264 1.49 2.56 8.06
CA VAL A 264 0.59 1.44 7.78
C VAL A 264 0.15 1.52 6.32
N LEU A 265 0.35 0.45 5.57
CA LEU A 265 -0.09 0.31 4.18
C LEU A 265 -1.29 -0.61 4.12
N TYR A 266 -2.45 -0.05 3.85
CA TYR A 266 -3.69 -0.80 3.61
C TYR A 266 -3.73 -1.26 2.16
N ILE A 267 -4.09 -2.51 1.91
CA ILE A 267 -4.03 -3.11 0.58
C ILE A 267 -5.32 -3.88 0.28
N ASN A 268 -5.94 -3.54 -0.84
CA ASN A 268 -6.99 -4.33 -1.45
C ASN A 268 -6.56 -4.82 -2.83
N SER A 269 -6.47 -6.11 -2.99
CA SER A 269 -6.21 -6.75 -4.28
C SER A 269 -7.52 -7.00 -5.03
N ASN A 270 -7.68 -6.38 -6.19
CA ASN A 270 -8.91 -6.48 -6.97
C ASN A 270 -9.06 -7.84 -7.66
N THR A 271 -7.95 -8.47 -8.05
CA THR A 271 -7.97 -9.74 -8.80
C THR A 271 -6.90 -10.69 -8.31
N THR A 272 -7.12 -12.00 -8.49
CA THR A 272 -6.08 -13.03 -8.28
C THR A 272 -4.92 -12.79 -9.24
N LYS A 273 -3.68 -12.89 -8.73
CA LYS A 273 -2.46 -12.61 -9.50
C LYS A 273 -1.77 -13.90 -9.92
N ASN A 274 -1.23 -13.90 -11.14
CA ASN A 274 -0.29 -14.92 -11.56
C ASN A 274 1.15 -14.38 -11.38
N PHE A 275 1.86 -14.89 -10.39
CA PHE A 275 3.23 -14.48 -10.09
C PHE A 275 4.29 -15.29 -10.83
N GLY A 276 3.90 -16.21 -11.74
CA GLY A 276 4.82 -17.03 -12.51
C GLY A 276 5.59 -18.06 -11.67
N ILE A 277 5.04 -18.43 -10.51
CA ILE A 277 5.52 -19.55 -9.73
C ILE A 277 4.90 -20.78 -10.42
N ASP A 278 5.54 -21.25 -11.51
CA ASP A 278 5.18 -22.50 -12.13
C ASP A 278 5.47 -23.62 -11.12
N GLN A 279 4.48 -24.48 -10.94
CA GLN A 279 4.51 -25.68 -10.09
C GLN A 279 5.53 -26.71 -10.59
#